data_848bb26cc0b02e3e885760211fe8d229
#
_entry.id   848bb26cc0b02e3e885760211fe8d229
#
_cell.length_a   1.000
_cell.length_b   1.000
_cell.length_c   1.000
_cell.angle_alpha   90.00
_cell.angle_beta   90.00
_cell.angle_gamma   90.00
#
_symmetry.space_group_name_H-M   'P 1'
#
loop_
_entity.id
_entity.type
_entity.pdbx_description
1 polymer ?
#
loop_
_entity_poly.entity_id
_entity_poly.type
_entity_poly.pdbx_seq_one_letter_code
_entity_poly.pdbx_strand_id
1 'polypeptide(L)'
;MRISVVGILTRVVDRDPYIPRVARPFRFTVQASHMARPEDLVPLARRAEDVGVSVLTVADHLDDQLAPIAALMAAADATTTLRVGTLVFANDYRHPALLAKEAATVDRLSGGRLEFGLGAGWMTTDYTATGIPLDPPSVRIARLEEALEVIRALWSGEPVEHHGCFYDISGLVGTPTPAQQPHPPIVIGGGGRKVLEVAGRHADVINLNPSLPAGVIDDRAGPSATPEATEQKIGWIRAAAGDRFDGIELGARIHLAIVTNDRQEMFDALAGGFGMTAEQAAGSPHALCGTLDQIADDLEERRERFGISAIGLSASSLDDLAPLISRLAGT
;
A
#
# COMPACT_ATOMS: atom_id res chain seq x y z
N MET A 1 -58.17 12.09 35.32
CA MET A 1 -57.47 12.68 34.22
C MET A 1 -56.06 12.02 34.15
N ARG A 2 -55.90 10.99 33.30
CA ARG A 2 -54.65 10.22 33.17
C ARG A 2 -53.91 10.77 31.96
N ILE A 3 -52.74 11.32 32.17
CA ILE A 3 -51.83 11.75 31.08
C ILE A 3 -50.91 10.58 30.79
N SER A 4 -51.07 10.00 29.59
CA SER A 4 -50.17 9.00 29.05
C SER A 4 -48.95 9.69 28.44
N VAL A 5 -47.77 9.40 28.96
CA VAL A 5 -46.51 9.81 28.37
C VAL A 5 -46.14 8.76 27.32
N VAL A 6 -46.23 9.13 26.05
CA VAL A 6 -45.75 8.31 24.92
C VAL A 6 -44.24 8.48 24.86
N GLY A 7 -43.50 7.45 25.26
CA GLY A 7 -42.07 7.38 25.10
C GLY A 7 -41.72 7.22 23.60
N ILE A 8 -41.04 8.21 23.03
CA ILE A 8 -40.43 8.10 21.71
C ILE A 8 -39.19 7.23 21.87
N LEU A 9 -39.32 5.94 21.54
CA LEU A 9 -38.19 5.05 21.31
C LEU A 9 -37.53 5.47 19.99
N THR A 10 -36.46 6.26 20.09
CA THR A 10 -35.50 6.40 18.97
C THR A 10 -34.87 5.02 18.73
N ARG A 11 -35.36 4.33 17.71
CA ARG A 11 -34.65 3.19 17.13
C ARG A 11 -33.28 3.70 16.70
N VAL A 12 -32.24 3.29 17.42
CA VAL A 12 -30.89 3.26 16.87
C VAL A 12 -30.99 2.27 15.70
N VAL A 13 -31.04 2.79 14.51
CA VAL A 13 -30.90 1.98 13.29
C VAL A 13 -29.48 1.45 13.37
N ASP A 14 -29.36 0.17 13.74
CA ASP A 14 -28.13 -0.60 13.58
C ASP A 14 -27.82 -0.50 12.08
N ARG A 15 -26.86 0.36 11.71
CA ARG A 15 -26.42 0.48 10.34
C ARG A 15 -25.78 -0.84 10.01
N ASP A 16 -26.37 -1.55 9.07
CA ASP A 16 -25.80 -2.72 8.43
C ASP A 16 -24.31 -2.37 8.12
N PRO A 17 -23.33 -3.11 8.66
CA PRO A 17 -21.91 -2.84 8.39
C PRO A 17 -21.56 -2.93 6.90
N TYR A 18 -22.50 -3.35 6.07
CA TYR A 18 -22.35 -3.56 4.64
C TYR A 18 -23.16 -2.54 3.81
N ILE A 19 -22.88 -1.25 3.97
CA ILE A 19 -23.22 -0.29 2.90
C ILE A 19 -22.11 -0.44 1.86
N PRO A 20 -22.41 -0.91 0.63
CA PRO A 20 -21.40 -1.02 -0.41
C PRO A 20 -20.84 0.38 -0.67
N ARG A 21 -19.52 0.50 -0.55
CA ARG A 21 -18.80 1.70 -1.04
C ARG A 21 -19.13 1.86 -2.53
N VAL A 22 -19.24 3.09 -3.00
CA VAL A 22 -19.16 3.34 -4.44
C VAL A 22 -17.87 2.69 -4.93
N ALA A 23 -17.98 1.71 -5.80
CA ALA A 23 -16.84 0.98 -6.32
C ALA A 23 -15.86 1.97 -6.97
N ARG A 24 -14.63 1.99 -6.48
CA ARG A 24 -13.58 2.80 -7.10
C ARG A 24 -13.10 2.11 -8.38
N PRO A 25 -12.72 2.87 -9.41
CA PRO A 25 -12.10 2.31 -10.59
C PRO A 25 -10.84 1.50 -10.24
N PHE A 26 -10.57 0.45 -10.98
CA PHE A 26 -9.34 -0.32 -10.82
C PHE A 26 -8.11 0.52 -11.15
N ARG A 27 -7.13 0.45 -10.28
CA ARG A 27 -5.79 0.99 -10.47
C ARG A 27 -4.77 -0.13 -10.34
N PHE A 28 -3.88 -0.25 -11.30
CA PHE A 28 -2.80 -1.21 -11.27
C PHE A 28 -1.50 -0.51 -10.91
N THR A 29 -0.77 -1.10 -9.97
CA THR A 29 0.59 -0.67 -9.62
C THR A 29 1.56 -1.79 -9.93
N VAL A 30 2.75 -1.45 -10.40
CA VAL A 30 3.81 -2.41 -10.71
C VAL A 30 5.03 -2.08 -9.88
N GLN A 31 5.52 -3.05 -9.12
CA GLN A 31 6.71 -2.90 -8.31
C GLN A 31 7.94 -3.39 -9.06
N ALA A 32 8.87 -2.48 -9.31
CA ALA A 32 10.19 -2.74 -9.87
C ALA A 32 11.15 -3.19 -8.76
N SER A 33 11.15 -4.50 -8.46
CA SER A 33 12.05 -5.13 -7.50
C SER A 33 12.81 -6.25 -8.19
N HIS A 34 14.06 -6.48 -7.80
CA HIS A 34 14.87 -7.60 -8.28
C HIS A 34 14.89 -7.69 -9.82
N MET A 35 15.09 -6.56 -10.48
CA MET A 35 15.23 -6.53 -11.95
C MET A 35 16.50 -7.26 -12.36
N ALA A 36 16.46 -7.90 -13.53
CA ALA A 36 17.62 -8.62 -14.07
C ALA A 36 18.82 -7.67 -14.26
N ARG A 37 18.55 -6.43 -14.64
CA ARG A 37 19.58 -5.38 -14.83
C ARG A 37 19.00 -4.01 -14.46
N PRO A 38 19.79 -3.10 -13.88
CA PRO A 38 19.36 -1.73 -13.57
C PRO A 38 18.81 -0.97 -14.79
N GLU A 39 19.36 -1.21 -15.99
CA GLU A 39 18.96 -0.57 -17.24
C GLU A 39 17.53 -0.94 -17.68
N ASP A 40 16.98 -2.02 -17.17
CA ASP A 40 15.63 -2.47 -17.51
C ASP A 40 14.52 -1.57 -16.87
N LEU A 41 14.85 -0.70 -15.92
CA LEU A 41 13.90 0.18 -15.26
C LEU A 41 13.15 1.12 -16.23
N VAL A 42 13.88 1.79 -17.12
CA VAL A 42 13.29 2.74 -18.08
C VAL A 42 12.39 2.04 -19.10
N PRO A 43 12.82 0.94 -19.75
CA PRO A 43 11.92 0.11 -20.55
C PRO A 43 10.68 -0.36 -19.82
N LEU A 44 10.83 -0.83 -18.57
CA LEU A 44 9.71 -1.25 -17.72
C LEU A 44 8.73 -0.09 -17.46
N ALA A 45 9.23 1.10 -17.12
CA ALA A 45 8.41 2.26 -16.86
C ALA A 45 7.57 2.65 -18.10
N ARG A 46 8.17 2.71 -19.27
CA ARG A 46 7.46 2.98 -20.53
C ARG A 46 6.44 1.89 -20.84
N ARG A 47 6.82 0.62 -20.69
CA ARG A 47 5.91 -0.49 -20.89
C ARG A 47 4.72 -0.44 -19.93
N ALA A 48 4.95 -0.10 -18.66
CA ALA A 48 3.90 0.06 -17.66
C ALA A 48 2.93 1.19 -18.05
N GLU A 49 3.44 2.34 -18.50
CA GLU A 49 2.61 3.45 -19.00
C GLU A 49 1.77 3.03 -20.20
N ASP A 50 2.37 2.37 -21.19
CA ASP A 50 1.72 1.94 -22.43
C ASP A 50 0.53 0.99 -22.20
N VAL A 51 0.60 0.13 -21.17
CA VAL A 51 -0.47 -0.83 -20.84
C VAL A 51 -1.51 -0.30 -19.86
N GLY A 52 -1.35 0.93 -19.35
CA GLY A 52 -2.32 1.57 -18.47
C GLY A 52 -2.06 1.33 -16.98
N VAL A 53 -0.85 0.96 -16.58
CA VAL A 53 -0.43 0.96 -15.17
C VAL A 53 -0.48 2.38 -14.63
N SER A 54 -1.07 2.54 -13.45
CA SER A 54 -1.23 3.86 -12.84
C SER A 54 0.03 4.34 -12.11
N VAL A 55 0.76 3.40 -11.46
CA VAL A 55 1.93 3.74 -10.62
C VAL A 55 3.03 2.70 -10.80
N LEU A 56 4.24 3.14 -11.07
CA LEU A 56 5.45 2.33 -10.89
C LEU A 56 5.98 2.55 -9.48
N THR A 57 6.17 1.49 -8.73
CA THR A 57 6.70 1.55 -7.37
C THR A 57 8.06 0.89 -7.25
N VAL A 58 8.88 1.40 -6.31
CA VAL A 58 10.17 0.84 -5.95
C VAL A 58 10.17 0.53 -4.45
N ALA A 59 10.76 -0.59 -4.05
CA ALA A 59 10.97 -0.90 -2.64
C ALA A 59 12.24 -0.23 -2.11
N ASP A 60 12.35 -0.12 -0.80
CA ASP A 60 13.49 0.48 -0.10
C ASP A 60 14.22 -0.60 0.71
N HIS A 61 14.76 -1.59 -0.01
CA HIS A 61 15.61 -2.64 0.55
C HIS A 61 17.08 -2.36 0.23
N LEU A 62 17.97 -2.96 1.00
CA LEU A 62 19.42 -2.77 0.91
C LEU A 62 20.14 -3.97 0.28
N ASP A 63 19.38 -4.86 -0.33
CA ASP A 63 19.86 -5.94 -1.19
C ASP A 63 20.07 -5.47 -2.64
N ASP A 64 20.08 -6.37 -3.62
CA ASP A 64 20.31 -6.05 -5.04
C ASP A 64 19.09 -5.38 -5.68
N GLN A 65 18.77 -4.18 -5.20
CA GLN A 65 17.68 -3.32 -5.69
C GLN A 65 18.18 -1.88 -5.88
N LEU A 66 17.49 -1.10 -6.74
CA LEU A 66 17.83 0.30 -6.97
C LEU A 66 17.42 1.19 -5.80
N ALA A 67 18.23 2.19 -5.47
CA ALA A 67 17.88 3.21 -4.50
C ALA A 67 16.64 4.00 -4.97
N PRO A 68 15.58 4.13 -4.11
CA PRO A 68 14.27 4.61 -4.57
C PRO A 68 14.29 5.97 -5.25
N ILE A 69 14.91 6.99 -4.65
CA ILE A 69 14.87 8.36 -5.17
C ILE A 69 15.40 8.45 -6.60
N ALA A 70 16.55 7.82 -6.85
CA ALA A 70 17.17 7.82 -8.18
C ALA A 70 16.32 7.05 -9.21
N ALA A 71 15.80 5.88 -8.79
CA ALA A 71 14.95 5.05 -9.65
C ALA A 71 13.62 5.74 -10.00
N LEU A 72 12.96 6.38 -9.02
CA LEU A 72 11.73 7.13 -9.25
C LEU A 72 11.93 8.28 -10.23
N MET A 73 13.05 9.02 -10.12
CA MET A 73 13.34 10.11 -11.04
C MET A 73 13.64 9.62 -12.46
N ALA A 74 14.39 8.51 -12.61
CA ALA A 74 14.63 7.92 -13.92
C ALA A 74 13.34 7.44 -14.60
N ALA A 75 12.42 6.82 -13.84
CA ALA A 75 11.12 6.40 -14.34
C ALA A 75 10.22 7.60 -14.69
N ALA A 76 10.19 8.63 -13.85
CA ALA A 76 9.40 9.83 -14.06
C ALA A 76 9.86 10.62 -15.30
N ASP A 77 11.17 10.73 -15.52
CA ASP A 77 11.75 11.43 -16.69
C ASP A 77 11.48 10.66 -18.00
N ALA A 78 11.38 9.33 -17.92
CA ALA A 78 11.14 8.47 -19.07
C ALA A 78 9.65 8.36 -19.50
N THR A 79 8.72 8.89 -18.70
CA THR A 79 7.26 8.74 -18.87
C THR A 79 6.53 10.09 -18.73
N THR A 80 5.27 10.16 -19.15
CA THR A 80 4.50 11.42 -19.18
C THR A 80 3.36 11.44 -18.15
N THR A 81 2.67 10.33 -17.97
CA THR A 81 1.47 10.20 -17.13
C THR A 81 1.64 9.21 -15.99
N LEU A 82 2.55 8.25 -16.13
CA LEU A 82 2.82 7.24 -15.12
C LEU A 82 3.22 7.90 -13.80
N ARG A 83 2.48 7.60 -12.74
CA ARG A 83 2.87 8.01 -11.40
C ARG A 83 4.03 7.15 -10.91
N VAL A 84 4.83 7.72 -10.04
CA VAL A 84 5.97 7.04 -9.43
C VAL A 84 5.82 7.06 -7.92
N GLY A 85 6.22 5.99 -7.24
CA GLY A 85 6.06 5.92 -5.81
C GLY A 85 6.94 4.87 -5.17
N THR A 86 6.92 4.82 -3.87
CA THR A 86 7.55 3.74 -3.12
C THR A 86 6.51 2.81 -2.52
N LEU A 87 6.85 1.55 -2.44
CA LEU A 87 6.05 0.57 -1.70
C LEU A 87 6.98 -0.33 -0.88
N VAL A 88 7.51 0.19 0.20
CA VAL A 88 7.41 1.57 0.74
C VAL A 88 8.81 2.04 1.18
N PHE A 89 9.05 3.34 1.38
CA PHE A 89 10.24 3.78 2.11
C PHE A 89 10.26 3.16 3.51
N ALA A 90 11.43 2.72 3.97
CA ALA A 90 11.63 2.31 5.35
C ALA A 90 11.93 3.55 6.22
N ASN A 91 11.02 3.85 7.15
CA ASN A 91 11.13 5.04 8.00
C ASN A 91 12.44 5.07 8.79
N ASP A 92 12.96 3.91 9.18
CA ASP A 92 14.17 3.82 10.00
C ASP A 92 15.47 4.16 9.24
N TYR A 93 15.44 4.26 7.90
CA TYR A 93 16.66 4.50 7.12
C TYR A 93 16.95 5.98 6.91
N ARG A 94 15.98 6.89 7.15
CA ARG A 94 16.11 8.34 6.91
C ARG A 94 15.43 9.16 7.98
N HIS A 95 16.04 10.30 8.29
CA HIS A 95 15.37 11.29 9.13
C HIS A 95 14.15 11.90 8.38
N PRO A 96 12.96 12.07 9.01
CA PRO A 96 11.75 12.52 8.33
C PRO A 96 11.88 13.89 7.68
N ALA A 97 12.70 14.79 8.23
CA ALA A 97 12.95 16.09 7.60
C ALA A 97 13.69 15.96 6.27
N LEU A 98 14.68 15.05 6.18
CA LEU A 98 15.36 14.77 4.91
C LEU A 98 14.40 14.11 3.92
N LEU A 99 13.67 13.11 4.38
CA LEU A 99 12.72 12.38 3.54
C LEU A 99 11.59 13.28 3.02
N ALA A 100 11.07 14.21 3.85
CA ALA A 100 10.09 15.21 3.43
C ALA A 100 10.60 16.08 2.28
N LYS A 101 11.86 16.52 2.38
CA LYS A 101 12.52 17.33 1.33
C LYS A 101 12.74 16.54 0.06
N GLU A 102 13.23 15.30 0.16
CA GLU A 102 13.45 14.41 -0.97
C GLU A 102 12.12 14.12 -1.71
N ALA A 103 11.08 13.74 -0.98
CA ALA A 103 9.76 13.45 -1.52
C ALA A 103 9.14 14.68 -2.21
N ALA A 104 9.18 15.85 -1.59
CA ALA A 104 8.71 17.09 -2.21
C ALA A 104 9.49 17.44 -3.49
N THR A 105 10.79 17.14 -3.52
CA THR A 105 11.62 17.35 -4.71
C THR A 105 11.21 16.40 -5.85
N VAL A 106 11.04 15.11 -5.55
CA VAL A 106 10.54 14.13 -6.54
C VAL A 106 9.17 14.54 -7.06
N ASP A 107 8.28 14.98 -6.16
CA ASP A 107 6.92 15.40 -6.54
C ASP A 107 6.96 16.59 -7.51
N ARG A 108 7.77 17.60 -7.22
CA ARG A 108 7.91 18.76 -8.12
C ARG A 108 8.56 18.41 -9.46
N LEU A 109 9.63 17.65 -9.46
CA LEU A 109 10.35 17.29 -10.68
C LEU A 109 9.56 16.33 -11.56
N SER A 110 8.74 15.48 -10.97
CA SER A 110 7.81 14.60 -11.70
C SER A 110 6.53 15.30 -12.19
N GLY A 111 6.34 16.60 -11.86
CA GLY A 111 5.12 17.32 -12.20
C GLY A 111 3.89 16.88 -11.41
N GLY A 112 4.06 16.54 -10.12
CA GLY A 112 2.97 16.13 -9.23
C GLY A 112 2.55 14.67 -9.40
N ARG A 113 3.47 13.79 -9.79
CA ARG A 113 3.21 12.36 -10.02
C ARG A 113 3.70 11.44 -8.91
N LEU A 114 4.18 11.98 -7.78
CA LEU A 114 4.60 11.13 -6.66
C LEU A 114 3.40 10.54 -5.91
N GLU A 115 3.51 9.26 -5.54
CA GLU A 115 2.78 8.61 -4.44
C GLU A 115 3.77 8.24 -3.34
N PHE A 116 3.61 8.86 -2.18
CA PHE A 116 4.57 8.76 -1.09
C PHE A 116 4.26 7.56 -0.20
N GLY A 117 4.94 6.45 -0.43
CA GLY A 117 4.81 5.25 0.39
C GLY A 117 5.79 5.26 1.57
N LEU A 118 5.28 5.07 2.80
CA LEU A 118 6.10 4.99 4.00
C LEU A 118 5.66 3.82 4.88
N GLY A 119 6.62 3.10 5.47
CA GLY A 119 6.39 1.95 6.33
C GLY A 119 7.36 1.88 7.50
N ALA A 120 7.02 1.06 8.50
CA ALA A 120 7.79 0.92 9.73
C ALA A 120 9.07 0.08 9.61
N GLY A 121 9.42 -0.43 8.42
CA GLY A 121 10.48 -1.41 8.23
C GLY A 121 10.08 -2.81 8.72
N TRP A 122 10.65 -3.86 8.14
CA TRP A 122 10.28 -5.24 8.49
C TRP A 122 11.39 -6.27 8.25
N MET A 123 12.20 -6.12 7.20
CA MET A 123 13.15 -7.14 6.72
C MET A 123 14.38 -7.18 7.62
N THR A 124 14.49 -8.21 8.43
CA THR A 124 15.58 -8.38 9.42
C THR A 124 16.96 -8.37 8.81
N THR A 125 17.11 -8.87 7.58
CA THR A 125 18.39 -8.91 6.85
C THR A 125 18.95 -7.53 6.58
N ASP A 126 18.12 -6.55 6.22
CA ASP A 126 18.55 -5.17 5.97
C ASP A 126 19.17 -4.54 7.22
N TYR A 127 18.50 -4.70 8.36
CA TYR A 127 18.97 -4.18 9.64
C TYR A 127 20.26 -4.87 10.10
N THR A 128 20.30 -6.20 9.96
CA THR A 128 21.49 -6.97 10.36
C THR A 128 22.70 -6.62 9.50
N ALA A 129 22.51 -6.47 8.19
CA ALA A 129 23.60 -6.18 7.25
C ALA A 129 24.18 -4.77 7.41
N THR A 130 23.34 -3.81 7.84
CA THR A 130 23.72 -2.39 7.93
C THR A 130 24.10 -1.94 9.34
N GLY A 131 23.76 -2.72 10.36
CA GLY A 131 23.91 -2.32 11.76
C GLY A 131 22.90 -1.28 12.24
N ILE A 132 21.87 -0.95 11.44
CA ILE A 132 20.74 -0.13 11.89
C ILE A 132 20.00 -0.92 12.98
N PRO A 133 19.68 -0.33 14.15
CA PRO A 133 18.98 -1.03 15.20
C PRO A 133 17.57 -1.46 14.76
N LEU A 134 17.25 -2.74 14.86
CA LEU A 134 15.90 -3.25 14.67
C LEU A 134 15.13 -3.19 15.99
N ASP A 135 14.53 -2.06 16.28
CA ASP A 135 13.67 -1.88 17.44
C ASP A 135 12.43 -2.80 17.40
N PRO A 136 11.79 -3.07 18.54
CA PRO A 136 10.52 -3.80 18.57
C PRO A 136 9.47 -3.16 17.65
N PRO A 137 8.59 -3.95 17.01
CA PRO A 137 7.59 -3.42 16.07
C PRO A 137 6.73 -2.28 16.63
N SER A 138 6.41 -2.29 17.93
CA SER A 138 5.64 -1.23 18.57
C SER A 138 6.38 0.12 18.59
N VAL A 139 7.70 0.10 18.76
CA VAL A 139 8.55 1.30 18.73
C VAL A 139 8.65 1.84 17.31
N ARG A 140 8.93 0.96 16.34
CA ARG A 140 9.05 1.34 14.93
C ARG A 140 7.74 1.90 14.36
N ILE A 141 6.59 1.35 14.75
CA ILE A 141 5.27 1.84 14.35
C ILE A 141 4.96 3.19 14.99
N ALA A 142 5.30 3.40 16.25
CA ALA A 142 5.14 4.71 16.90
C ALA A 142 6.06 5.77 16.26
N ARG A 143 7.30 5.39 15.92
CA ARG A 143 8.23 6.26 15.18
C ARG A 143 7.72 6.61 13.78
N LEU A 144 7.11 5.66 13.08
CA LEU A 144 6.45 5.91 11.79
C LEU A 144 5.32 6.93 11.91
N GLU A 145 4.47 6.80 12.92
CA GLU A 145 3.35 7.72 13.14
C GLU A 145 3.85 9.15 13.39
N GLU A 146 4.83 9.31 14.27
CA GLU A 146 5.45 10.61 14.55
C GLU A 146 6.17 11.19 13.30
N ALA A 147 6.83 10.35 12.50
CA ALA A 147 7.44 10.78 11.24
C ALA A 147 6.41 11.33 10.24
N LEU A 148 5.24 10.71 10.14
CA LEU A 148 4.15 11.18 9.26
C LEU A 148 3.65 12.57 9.67
N GLU A 149 3.55 12.84 10.97
CA GLU A 149 3.19 14.17 11.50
C GLU A 149 4.24 15.21 11.10
N VAL A 150 5.52 14.93 11.33
CA VAL A 150 6.64 15.81 10.96
C VAL A 150 6.68 16.07 9.46
N ILE A 151 6.55 15.03 8.63
CA ILE A 151 6.59 15.14 7.16
C ILE A 151 5.45 16.03 6.66
N ARG A 152 4.22 15.80 7.14
CA ARG A 152 3.07 16.64 6.76
C ARG A 152 3.23 18.09 7.18
N ALA A 153 3.72 18.33 8.41
CA ALA A 153 3.97 19.66 8.88
C ALA A 153 5.00 20.39 7.99
N LEU A 154 6.10 19.73 7.62
CA LEU A 154 7.11 20.31 6.73
C LEU A 154 6.58 20.58 5.31
N TRP A 155 5.65 19.76 4.81
CA TRP A 155 5.05 19.98 3.49
C TRP A 155 4.10 21.18 3.45
N SER A 156 3.66 21.71 4.59
CA SER A 156 2.88 22.95 4.62
C SER A 156 3.67 24.18 4.17
N GLY A 157 5.00 24.15 4.30
CA GLY A 157 5.87 25.28 4.03
C GLY A 157 5.93 26.32 5.16
N GLU A 158 5.27 26.06 6.28
CA GLU A 158 5.32 26.88 7.48
C GLU A 158 6.46 26.43 8.41
N PRO A 159 6.97 27.31 9.32
CA PRO A 159 7.92 26.89 10.35
C PRO A 159 7.35 25.79 11.24
N VAL A 160 8.09 24.72 11.43
CA VAL A 160 7.67 23.55 12.22
C VAL A 160 8.39 23.55 13.57
N GLU A 161 7.61 23.53 14.65
CA GLU A 161 8.03 23.21 16.01
C GLU A 161 7.44 21.85 16.39
N HIS A 162 8.28 20.87 16.62
CA HIS A 162 7.88 19.50 16.99
C HIS A 162 8.86 18.94 18.01
N HIS A 163 8.36 18.60 19.19
CA HIS A 163 9.13 18.04 20.30
C HIS A 163 8.50 16.70 20.70
N GLY A 164 8.80 15.64 19.93
CA GLY A 164 8.22 14.31 20.08
C GLY A 164 9.08 13.33 20.86
N CYS A 165 8.70 12.07 20.78
CA CYS A 165 9.47 10.98 21.41
C CYS A 165 10.68 10.55 20.59
N PHE A 166 10.64 10.73 19.27
CA PHE A 166 11.65 10.28 18.34
C PHE A 166 12.30 11.40 17.55
N TYR A 167 11.61 12.53 17.37
CA TYR A 167 12.09 13.64 16.57
C TYR A 167 11.92 14.95 17.29
N ASP A 168 12.91 15.82 17.10
CA ASP A 168 12.96 17.16 17.67
C ASP A 168 13.29 18.16 16.55
N ILE A 169 12.34 19.02 16.20
CA ILE A 169 12.43 20.00 15.09
C ILE A 169 12.15 21.37 15.65
N SER A 170 13.04 22.31 15.42
CA SER A 170 12.92 23.70 15.92
C SER A 170 13.03 24.68 14.77
N GLY A 171 11.90 25.30 14.38
CA GLY A 171 11.82 26.36 13.39
C GLY A 171 12.16 25.99 11.96
N LEU A 172 12.21 24.68 11.61
CA LEU A 172 12.53 24.27 10.25
C LEU A 172 11.36 24.56 9.31
N VAL A 173 11.63 25.30 8.23
CA VAL A 173 10.68 25.50 7.12
C VAL A 173 10.95 24.45 6.05
N GLY A 174 9.93 23.65 5.74
CA GLY A 174 10.03 22.61 4.70
C GLY A 174 10.06 23.22 3.30
N THR A 175 11.20 23.12 2.63
CA THR A 175 11.41 23.64 1.27
C THR A 175 12.22 22.67 0.42
N PRO A 176 11.81 22.42 -0.86
CA PRO A 176 10.58 22.92 -1.49
C PRO A 176 9.32 22.30 -0.87
N THR A 177 8.15 22.94 -1.02
CA THR A 177 6.85 22.30 -0.78
C THR A 177 6.49 21.41 -1.97
N PRO A 178 5.68 20.35 -1.79
CA PRO A 178 5.20 19.53 -2.89
C PRO A 178 4.44 20.33 -3.97
N ALA A 179 4.37 19.77 -5.18
CA ALA A 179 3.51 20.30 -6.25
C ALA A 179 2.03 19.95 -6.01
N GLN A 180 1.78 18.75 -5.50
CA GLN A 180 0.44 18.27 -5.16
C GLN A 180 -0.08 18.92 -3.88
N GLN A 181 -1.37 19.26 -3.85
CA GLN A 181 -2.04 19.88 -2.70
C GLN A 181 -3.17 18.98 -2.19
N PRO A 182 -3.34 18.79 -0.87
CA PRO A 182 -2.52 19.39 0.21
C PRO A 182 -1.12 18.76 0.33
N HIS A 183 -0.91 17.57 -0.22
CA HIS A 183 0.35 16.83 -0.26
C HIS A 183 0.25 15.65 -1.24
N PRO A 184 1.36 15.01 -1.65
CA PRO A 184 1.33 13.74 -2.38
C PRO A 184 0.52 12.69 -1.63
N PRO A 185 -0.25 11.83 -2.29
CA PRO A 185 -0.97 10.75 -1.62
C PRO A 185 -0.02 9.91 -0.76
N ILE A 186 -0.40 9.71 0.51
CA ILE A 186 0.37 8.91 1.46
C ILE A 186 -0.08 7.45 1.34
N VAL A 187 0.85 6.57 1.02
CA VAL A 187 0.62 5.13 0.91
C VAL A 187 1.23 4.43 2.12
N ILE A 188 0.46 3.64 2.85
CA ILE A 188 0.98 2.81 3.94
C ILE A 188 0.69 1.35 3.63
N GLY A 189 1.75 0.52 3.65
CA GLY A 189 1.65 -0.92 3.50
C GLY A 189 1.73 -1.65 4.84
N GLY A 190 0.95 -2.71 4.99
CA GLY A 190 1.05 -3.52 6.19
C GLY A 190 0.01 -4.62 6.32
N GLY A 191 0.26 -5.54 7.29
CA GLY A 191 -0.64 -6.68 7.57
C GLY A 191 -0.99 -6.83 9.05
N GLY A 192 -0.26 -6.19 9.94
CA GLY A 192 -0.49 -6.25 11.38
C GLY A 192 -1.45 -5.14 11.86
N ARG A 193 -2.19 -5.43 12.95
CA ARG A 193 -3.22 -4.53 13.47
C ARG A 193 -2.71 -3.10 13.72
N LYS A 194 -1.62 -2.94 14.47
CA LYS A 194 -1.12 -1.61 14.87
C LYS A 194 -0.74 -0.74 13.66
N VAL A 195 -0.03 -1.29 12.67
CA VAL A 195 0.35 -0.51 11.47
C VAL A 195 -0.88 -0.17 10.62
N LEU A 196 -1.88 -1.05 10.56
CA LEU A 196 -3.14 -0.76 9.85
C LEU A 196 -4.01 0.28 10.58
N GLU A 197 -3.96 0.35 11.91
CA GLU A 197 -4.58 1.44 12.68
C GLU A 197 -3.91 2.79 12.39
N VAL A 198 -2.56 2.84 12.31
CA VAL A 198 -1.83 4.04 11.87
C VAL A 198 -2.20 4.40 10.43
N ALA A 199 -2.26 3.41 9.54
CA ALA A 199 -2.68 3.62 8.16
C ALA A 199 -4.09 4.21 8.07
N GLY A 200 -5.05 3.72 8.85
CA GLY A 200 -6.41 4.27 8.93
C GLY A 200 -6.45 5.75 9.33
N ARG A 201 -5.56 6.17 10.24
CA ARG A 201 -5.49 7.57 10.67
C ARG A 201 -4.79 8.50 9.67
N HIS A 202 -3.81 8.00 8.94
CA HIS A 202 -2.88 8.84 8.20
C HIS A 202 -2.83 8.63 6.69
N ALA A 203 -3.15 7.43 6.17
CA ALA A 203 -2.98 7.12 4.76
C ALA A 203 -4.16 7.59 3.87
N ASP A 204 -3.85 7.86 2.61
CA ASP A 204 -4.81 8.06 1.52
C ASP A 204 -5.01 6.75 0.74
N VAL A 205 -3.96 5.92 0.67
CA VAL A 205 -3.98 4.58 0.08
C VAL A 205 -3.41 3.58 1.08
N ILE A 206 -4.11 2.48 1.32
CA ILE A 206 -3.64 1.41 2.20
C ILE A 206 -3.40 0.15 1.38
N ASN A 207 -2.15 -0.29 1.31
CA ASN A 207 -1.79 -1.53 0.65
C ASN A 207 -1.77 -2.68 1.65
N LEU A 208 -2.79 -3.54 1.57
CA LEU A 208 -2.92 -4.71 2.43
C LEU A 208 -1.85 -5.76 2.08
N ASN A 209 -1.24 -6.31 3.12
CA ASN A 209 -0.27 -7.40 3.04
C ASN A 209 -0.59 -8.49 4.07
N PRO A 210 -0.07 -9.70 3.90
CA PRO A 210 0.01 -10.65 5.00
C PRO A 210 0.85 -10.08 6.16
N SER A 211 0.57 -10.51 7.37
CA SER A 211 1.39 -10.18 8.53
C SER A 211 2.67 -11.03 8.50
N LEU A 212 3.81 -10.40 8.70
CA LEU A 212 5.13 -11.03 8.67
C LEU A 212 5.84 -10.90 10.03
N PRO A 213 5.35 -11.61 11.08
CA PRO A 213 5.85 -11.43 12.44
C PRO A 213 7.32 -11.83 12.62
N ALA A 214 7.83 -12.67 11.73
CA ALA A 214 9.21 -13.12 11.75
C ALA A 214 10.19 -12.19 10.99
N GLY A 215 9.69 -11.17 10.28
CA GLY A 215 10.52 -10.32 9.42
C GLY A 215 11.06 -11.02 8.17
N VAL A 216 10.41 -12.13 7.78
CA VAL A 216 10.67 -12.90 6.55
C VAL A 216 9.33 -13.38 5.98
N ILE A 217 9.32 -13.68 4.68
CA ILE A 217 8.16 -14.27 4.01
C ILE A 217 8.30 -15.80 4.11
N ASP A 218 7.40 -16.43 4.86
CA ASP A 218 7.34 -17.87 5.04
C ASP A 218 5.89 -18.37 5.19
N ASP A 219 5.69 -19.67 5.47
CA ASP A 219 4.40 -20.33 5.62
C ASP A 219 3.50 -19.70 6.71
N ARG A 220 4.10 -19.03 7.71
CA ARG A 220 3.38 -18.31 8.78
C ARG A 220 2.58 -17.10 8.27
N ALA A 221 2.81 -16.68 7.03
CA ALA A 221 2.04 -15.61 6.39
C ALA A 221 0.64 -16.06 5.97
N GLY A 222 0.44 -17.36 5.68
CA GLY A 222 -0.79 -17.91 5.12
C GLY A 222 -2.05 -17.60 5.93
N PRO A 223 -2.14 -17.89 7.23
CA PRO A 223 -3.32 -17.59 8.03
C PRO A 223 -3.74 -16.11 8.02
N SER A 224 -2.80 -15.20 7.75
CA SER A 224 -3.03 -13.76 7.61
C SER A 224 -3.40 -13.32 6.18
N ALA A 225 -3.35 -14.24 5.21
CA ALA A 225 -3.63 -13.97 3.80
C ALA A 225 -5.04 -14.40 3.38
N THR A 226 -5.84 -14.98 4.29
CA THR A 226 -7.18 -15.48 3.99
C THR A 226 -8.20 -14.38 3.79
N PRO A 227 -9.35 -14.66 3.17
CA PRO A 227 -10.47 -13.72 3.06
C PRO A 227 -10.94 -13.17 4.41
N GLU A 228 -11.08 -14.03 5.42
CA GLU A 228 -11.55 -13.66 6.75
C GLU A 228 -10.54 -12.74 7.46
N ALA A 229 -9.24 -13.03 7.34
CA ALA A 229 -8.19 -12.16 7.85
C ALA A 229 -8.18 -10.81 7.13
N THR A 230 -8.52 -10.76 5.86
CA THR A 230 -8.65 -9.52 5.08
C THR A 230 -9.82 -8.68 5.57
N GLU A 231 -10.99 -9.26 5.79
CA GLU A 231 -12.15 -8.57 6.39
C GLU A 231 -11.83 -8.03 7.78
N GLN A 232 -11.14 -8.80 8.61
CA GLN A 232 -10.69 -8.36 9.92
C GLN A 232 -9.74 -7.15 9.83
N LYS A 233 -8.78 -7.16 8.91
CA LYS A 233 -7.86 -6.03 8.67
C LYS A 233 -8.61 -4.78 8.24
N ILE A 234 -9.58 -4.91 7.34
CA ILE A 234 -10.43 -3.80 6.89
C ILE A 234 -11.25 -3.26 8.08
N GLY A 235 -11.73 -4.13 8.96
CA GLY A 235 -12.38 -3.73 10.21
C GLY A 235 -11.49 -2.87 11.11
N TRP A 236 -10.20 -3.21 11.27
CA TRP A 236 -9.25 -2.38 12.05
C TRP A 236 -9.00 -1.02 11.39
N ILE A 237 -8.84 -0.99 10.06
CA ILE A 237 -8.67 0.25 9.31
C ILE A 237 -9.89 1.15 9.47
N ARG A 238 -11.10 0.61 9.28
CA ARG A 238 -12.36 1.34 9.40
C ARG A 238 -12.54 1.95 10.80
N ALA A 239 -12.28 1.16 11.83
CA ALA A 239 -12.37 1.62 13.22
C ALA A 239 -11.39 2.76 13.53
N ALA A 240 -10.16 2.71 12.98
CA ALA A 240 -9.15 3.73 13.20
C ALA A 240 -9.35 4.99 12.33
N ALA A 241 -9.90 4.83 11.13
CA ALA A 241 -10.13 5.91 10.18
C ALA A 241 -11.36 6.76 10.51
N GLY A 242 -12.39 6.17 11.16
CA GLY A 242 -13.65 6.86 11.39
C GLY A 242 -14.26 7.39 10.08
N ASP A 243 -14.66 8.66 10.07
CA ASP A 243 -15.27 9.32 8.91
C ASP A 243 -14.33 9.43 7.69
N ARG A 244 -13.01 9.30 7.89
CA ARG A 244 -12.04 9.29 6.77
C ARG A 244 -12.10 8.02 5.92
N PHE A 245 -12.69 6.93 6.43
CA PHE A 245 -12.61 5.61 5.80
C PHE A 245 -13.07 5.62 4.33
N ASP A 246 -14.12 6.36 4.00
CA ASP A 246 -14.64 6.43 2.63
C ASP A 246 -13.70 7.18 1.67
N GLY A 247 -12.84 8.04 2.18
CA GLY A 247 -11.77 8.71 1.42
C GLY A 247 -10.55 7.81 1.13
N ILE A 248 -10.35 6.73 1.90
CA ILE A 248 -9.16 5.87 1.78
C ILE A 248 -9.34 4.89 0.61
N GLU A 249 -8.36 4.78 -0.27
CA GLU A 249 -8.30 3.71 -1.26
C GLU A 249 -7.67 2.45 -0.67
N LEU A 250 -8.34 1.31 -0.84
CA LEU A 250 -7.79 0.02 -0.42
C LEU A 250 -7.14 -0.70 -1.59
N GLY A 251 -5.92 -1.16 -1.37
CA GLY A 251 -5.17 -1.99 -2.30
C GLY A 251 -4.67 -3.28 -1.66
N ALA A 252 -4.23 -4.20 -2.50
CA ALA A 252 -3.58 -5.42 -2.07
C ALA A 252 -2.33 -5.70 -2.89
N ARG A 253 -1.25 -6.15 -2.22
CA ARG A 253 -0.06 -6.67 -2.88
C ARG A 253 -0.36 -8.10 -3.36
N ILE A 254 -0.27 -8.32 -4.66
CA ILE A 254 -0.32 -9.65 -5.25
C ILE A 254 1.08 -10.26 -5.17
N HIS A 255 1.21 -11.36 -4.44
CA HIS A 255 2.47 -12.08 -4.28
C HIS A 255 2.63 -13.18 -5.32
N LEU A 256 1.50 -13.72 -5.82
CA LEU A 256 1.48 -14.71 -6.88
C LEU A 256 0.48 -14.30 -7.96
N ALA A 257 0.94 -14.17 -9.19
CA ALA A 257 0.09 -13.95 -10.36
C ALA A 257 0.51 -14.92 -11.46
N ILE A 258 -0.38 -15.86 -11.80
CA ILE A 258 -0.12 -16.91 -12.79
C ILE A 258 -1.30 -17.02 -13.76
N VAL A 259 -1.06 -16.78 -15.04
CA VAL A 259 -2.04 -17.04 -16.10
C VAL A 259 -1.95 -18.52 -16.48
N THR A 260 -3.02 -19.27 -16.23
CA THR A 260 -3.06 -20.73 -16.43
C THR A 260 -4.47 -21.22 -16.66
N ASN A 261 -4.62 -22.40 -17.29
CA ASN A 261 -5.89 -23.12 -17.37
C ASN A 261 -6.12 -24.07 -16.16
N ASP A 262 -5.10 -24.32 -15.36
CA ASP A 262 -5.11 -25.25 -14.22
C ASP A 262 -5.12 -24.51 -12.88
N ARG A 263 -6.10 -23.57 -12.70
CA ARG A 263 -6.18 -22.74 -11.51
C ARG A 263 -6.32 -23.55 -10.21
N GLN A 264 -7.01 -24.71 -10.26
CA GLN A 264 -7.22 -25.54 -9.08
C GLN A 264 -5.91 -26.10 -8.56
N GLU A 265 -5.06 -26.62 -9.44
CA GLU A 265 -3.74 -27.12 -9.05
C GLU A 265 -2.88 -26.03 -8.36
N MET A 266 -2.96 -24.79 -8.85
CA MET A 266 -2.24 -23.67 -8.24
C MET A 266 -2.77 -23.33 -6.85
N PHE A 267 -4.08 -23.34 -6.65
CA PHE A 267 -4.66 -23.10 -5.33
C PHE A 267 -4.40 -24.25 -4.36
N ASP A 268 -4.41 -25.49 -4.81
CA ASP A 268 -4.03 -26.63 -3.98
C ASP A 268 -2.56 -26.56 -3.55
N ALA A 269 -1.66 -26.15 -4.45
CA ALA A 269 -0.25 -25.96 -4.15
C ALA A 269 -0.03 -24.82 -3.14
N LEU A 270 -0.72 -23.68 -3.30
CA LEU A 270 -0.69 -22.56 -2.34
C LEU A 270 -1.23 -22.98 -0.97
N ALA A 271 -2.33 -23.70 -0.94
CA ALA A 271 -2.93 -24.22 0.28
C ALA A 271 -1.94 -25.10 1.06
N GLY A 272 -1.27 -26.01 0.39
CA GLY A 272 -0.25 -26.88 0.98
C GLY A 272 0.99 -26.13 1.47
N GLY A 273 1.41 -25.10 0.73
CA GLY A 273 2.61 -24.31 1.06
C GLY A 273 2.43 -23.28 2.18
N PHE A 274 1.20 -22.79 2.40
CA PHE A 274 0.92 -21.70 3.33
C PHE A 274 -0.08 -22.06 4.44
N GLY A 275 -0.42 -23.34 4.62
CA GLY A 275 -1.26 -23.80 5.72
C GLY A 275 -2.69 -23.24 5.69
N MET A 276 -3.26 -23.06 4.51
CA MET A 276 -4.64 -22.63 4.29
C MET A 276 -5.42 -23.67 3.48
N THR A 277 -6.74 -23.53 3.33
CA THR A 277 -7.51 -24.38 2.42
C THR A 277 -7.40 -23.87 0.97
N ALA A 278 -7.69 -24.72 -0.03
CA ALA A 278 -7.73 -24.29 -1.43
C ALA A 278 -8.77 -23.18 -1.67
N GLU A 279 -9.91 -23.22 -0.98
CA GLU A 279 -10.93 -22.17 -1.00
C GLU A 279 -10.39 -20.86 -0.44
N GLN A 280 -9.68 -20.90 0.69
CA GLN A 280 -9.02 -19.73 1.27
C GLN A 280 -7.94 -19.16 0.34
N ALA A 281 -7.18 -20.04 -0.33
CA ALA A 281 -6.18 -19.62 -1.33
C ALA A 281 -6.83 -18.93 -2.52
N ALA A 282 -7.92 -19.48 -3.04
CA ALA A 282 -8.69 -18.92 -4.15
C ALA A 282 -9.30 -17.56 -3.81
N GLY A 283 -9.85 -17.40 -2.60
CA GLY A 283 -10.43 -16.13 -2.13
C GLY A 283 -9.41 -15.12 -1.60
N SER A 284 -8.13 -15.49 -1.49
CA SER A 284 -7.08 -14.59 -0.99
C SER A 284 -6.87 -13.38 -1.91
N PRO A 285 -6.84 -12.13 -1.41
CA PRO A 285 -6.53 -10.98 -2.25
C PRO A 285 -5.07 -10.89 -2.68
N HIS A 286 -4.24 -11.84 -2.26
CA HIS A 286 -2.80 -11.83 -2.49
C HIS A 286 -2.34 -12.81 -3.59
N ALA A 287 -3.26 -13.56 -4.20
CA ALA A 287 -2.97 -14.49 -5.28
C ALA A 287 -3.97 -14.32 -6.44
N LEU A 288 -3.48 -14.35 -7.67
CA LEU A 288 -4.25 -14.33 -8.91
C LEU A 288 -3.84 -15.53 -9.75
N CYS A 289 -4.72 -16.52 -9.93
CA CYS A 289 -4.43 -17.72 -10.71
C CYS A 289 -5.63 -18.08 -11.59
N GLY A 290 -5.38 -18.31 -12.86
CA GLY A 290 -6.42 -18.71 -13.81
C GLY A 290 -6.24 -18.10 -15.18
N THR A 291 -7.26 -18.22 -16.04
CA THR A 291 -7.32 -17.47 -17.30
C THR A 291 -7.49 -15.98 -17.01
N LEU A 292 -7.21 -15.11 -17.97
CA LEU A 292 -7.40 -13.65 -17.81
C LEU A 292 -8.84 -13.27 -17.44
N ASP A 293 -9.84 -14.03 -17.96
CA ASP A 293 -11.24 -13.79 -17.62
C ASP A 293 -11.55 -14.20 -16.17
N GLN A 294 -11.06 -15.35 -15.72
CA GLN A 294 -11.20 -15.79 -14.34
C GLN A 294 -10.52 -14.83 -13.35
N ILE A 295 -9.35 -14.31 -13.72
CA ILE A 295 -8.65 -13.31 -12.91
C ILE A 295 -9.43 -11.98 -12.86
N ALA A 296 -10.07 -11.58 -13.96
CA ALA A 296 -10.94 -10.40 -13.98
C ALA A 296 -12.13 -10.57 -13.03
N ASP A 297 -12.84 -11.71 -13.12
CA ASP A 297 -13.96 -12.04 -12.24
C ASP A 297 -13.54 -12.04 -10.76
N ASP A 298 -12.39 -12.63 -10.45
CA ASP A 298 -11.82 -12.63 -9.09
C ASP A 298 -11.53 -11.20 -8.58
N LEU A 299 -11.02 -10.33 -9.45
CA LEU A 299 -10.75 -8.93 -9.08
C LEU A 299 -12.05 -8.15 -8.83
N GLU A 300 -13.09 -8.36 -9.64
CA GLU A 300 -14.40 -7.75 -9.45
C GLU A 300 -15.04 -8.22 -8.13
N GLU A 301 -15.03 -9.53 -7.85
CA GLU A 301 -15.53 -10.08 -6.59
C GLU A 301 -14.78 -9.46 -5.38
N ARG A 302 -13.45 -9.34 -5.46
CA ARG A 302 -12.64 -8.73 -4.38
C ARG A 302 -12.93 -7.26 -4.21
N ARG A 303 -13.19 -6.52 -5.30
CA ARG A 303 -13.62 -5.12 -5.24
C ARG A 303 -14.99 -5.00 -4.55
N GLU A 304 -15.94 -5.85 -4.91
CA GLU A 304 -17.26 -5.87 -4.28
C GLU A 304 -17.18 -6.27 -2.80
N ARG A 305 -16.45 -7.35 -2.49
CA ARG A 305 -16.36 -7.90 -1.13
C ARG A 305 -15.54 -7.06 -0.18
N PHE A 306 -14.38 -6.59 -0.63
CA PHE A 306 -13.37 -5.94 0.21
C PHE A 306 -13.23 -4.44 -0.05
N GLY A 307 -13.76 -3.93 -1.16
CA GLY A 307 -13.49 -2.58 -1.62
C GLY A 307 -12.06 -2.38 -2.14
N ILE A 308 -11.35 -3.46 -2.50
CA ILE A 308 -9.99 -3.42 -3.04
C ILE A 308 -10.04 -3.02 -4.51
N SER A 309 -9.45 -1.87 -4.84
CA SER A 309 -9.38 -1.34 -6.20
C SER A 309 -7.95 -1.11 -6.70
N ALA A 310 -6.98 -0.94 -5.79
CA ALA A 310 -5.57 -0.80 -6.15
C ALA A 310 -4.87 -2.17 -6.12
N ILE A 311 -4.43 -2.63 -7.28
CA ILE A 311 -3.86 -3.97 -7.48
C ILE A 311 -2.36 -3.87 -7.68
N GLY A 312 -1.59 -4.33 -6.68
CA GLY A 312 -0.13 -4.24 -6.68
C GLY A 312 0.52 -5.49 -7.26
N LEU A 313 1.10 -5.40 -8.44
CA LEU A 313 1.74 -6.49 -9.18
C LEU A 313 3.27 -6.44 -9.08
N SER A 314 3.94 -7.55 -9.34
CA SER A 314 5.38 -7.57 -9.60
C SER A 314 5.67 -7.21 -11.06
N ALA A 315 6.83 -6.63 -11.33
CA ALA A 315 7.27 -6.35 -12.71
C ALA A 315 7.30 -7.62 -13.59
N SER A 316 7.64 -8.77 -13.02
CA SER A 316 7.65 -10.05 -13.71
C SER A 316 6.29 -10.53 -14.22
N SER A 317 5.19 -10.03 -13.66
CA SER A 317 3.83 -10.39 -14.09
C SER A 317 3.23 -9.40 -15.08
N LEU A 318 3.94 -8.33 -15.43
CA LEU A 318 3.39 -7.24 -16.22
C LEU A 318 2.94 -7.69 -17.62
N ASP A 319 3.80 -8.41 -18.34
CA ASP A 319 3.51 -8.80 -19.72
C ASP A 319 2.39 -9.84 -19.81
N ASP A 320 2.36 -10.81 -18.91
CA ASP A 320 1.30 -11.83 -18.85
C ASP A 320 -0.07 -11.21 -18.53
N LEU A 321 -0.10 -10.16 -17.70
CA LEU A 321 -1.32 -9.48 -17.28
C LEU A 321 -1.63 -8.21 -18.09
N ALA A 322 -0.78 -7.82 -19.05
CA ALA A 322 -0.98 -6.59 -19.83
C ALA A 322 -2.36 -6.50 -20.51
N PRO A 323 -2.91 -7.58 -21.12
CA PRO A 323 -4.25 -7.51 -21.72
C PRO A 323 -5.35 -7.26 -20.66
N LEU A 324 -5.21 -7.84 -19.47
CA LEU A 324 -6.13 -7.64 -18.36
C LEU A 324 -6.06 -6.20 -17.83
N ILE A 325 -4.84 -5.69 -17.61
CA ILE A 325 -4.61 -4.32 -17.16
C ILE A 325 -5.25 -3.33 -18.12
N SER A 326 -4.98 -3.46 -19.43
CA SER A 326 -5.54 -2.57 -20.46
C SER A 326 -7.07 -2.63 -20.53
N ARG A 327 -7.68 -3.75 -20.16
CA ARG A 327 -9.13 -3.92 -20.12
C ARG A 327 -9.78 -3.29 -18.89
N LEU A 328 -9.15 -3.42 -17.71
CA LEU A 328 -9.76 -3.07 -16.43
C LEU A 328 -9.29 -1.72 -15.86
N ALA A 329 -8.15 -1.17 -16.29
CA ALA A 329 -7.66 0.09 -15.75
C ALA A 329 -8.67 1.22 -15.95
N GLY A 330 -9.08 1.86 -14.86
CA GLY A 330 -10.03 2.97 -14.88
C GLY A 330 -11.52 2.58 -14.97
N THR A 331 -11.86 1.26 -14.93
CA THR A 331 -13.26 0.79 -14.99
C THR A 331 -13.89 0.62 -13.62
#